data_7a8f3699f53a7b4abdbe384842dd8b19
#
_entry.id   7a8f3699f53a7b4abdbe384842dd8b19
#
_cell.length_a   1.000
_cell.length_b   1.000
_cell.length_c   1.000
_cell.angle_alpha   90.00
_cell.angle_beta   90.00
_cell.angle_gamma   90.00
#
_symmetry.space_group_name_H-M   'P 1'
#
loop_
_entity.id
_entity.type
_entity.pdbx_description
1 polymer ?
#
loop_
_entity_poly.entity_id
_entity_poly.type
_entity_poly.pdbx_seq_one_letter_code
_entity_poly.pdbx_strand_id
1 'polypeptide(L)'
;MMKYTFLLLISTYSTLICADAIAMRDYITLRTGMSEAEVLYKFGPSDHETIRSDRLDFILSKTWFYIPIKSSTDKWITEIKFDSNGRLIKRDRYRVK
;
A
#
# COMPACT_ATOMS: atom_id res chain seq x y z
N MET A 1 14.58 11.34 47.71
CA MET A 1 14.29 11.24 47.19
C MET A 1 14.16 11.03 46.11
N MET A 2 13.88 10.88 45.61
CA MET A 2 13.77 10.68 44.64
C MET A 2 13.49 10.82 43.69
N LYS A 3 13.39 10.78 42.98
CA LYS A 3 13.15 10.88 42.12
C LYS A 3 13.00 10.49 41.08
N TYR A 4 12.70 10.31 40.52
CA TYR A 4 12.55 9.95 39.51
C TYR A 4 12.46 10.27 38.49
N THR A 5 12.49 10.31 37.96
CA THR A 5 12.50 10.66 36.98
C THR A 5 12.33 10.19 35.99
N PHE A 6 11.88 9.85 35.50
CA PHE A 6 11.64 9.39 34.52
C PHE A 6 11.47 9.64 33.38
N LEU A 7 11.54 9.61 32.82
CA LEU A 7 11.44 9.86 31.71
C LEU A 7 11.11 9.31 30.77
N LEU A 8 10.62 9.09 30.37
CA LEU A 8 10.26 8.59 29.43
C LEU A 8 10.33 8.87 28.28
N LEU A 9 10.60 8.80 27.63
CA LEU A 9 10.74 9.06 26.53
C LEU A 9 10.23 8.53 25.60
N ILE A 10 9.62 8.54 25.22
CA ILE A 10 9.05 8.07 24.32
C ILE A 10 9.24 8.26 23.13
N SER A 11 9.75 8.04 22.58
CA SER A 11 10.02 8.12 21.39
C SER A 11 9.26 7.85 20.53
N THR A 12 8.66 8.11 20.13
CA THR A 12 7.92 7.94 19.33
C THR A 12 8.21 8.08 18.12
N TYR A 13 8.36 7.61 17.38
CA TYR A 13 8.62 7.73 16.11
C TYR A 13 7.74 7.68 15.35
N SER A 14 7.30 8.04 14.84
CA SER A 14 6.63 8.17 13.93
C SER A 14 7.02 7.84 12.80
N THR A 15 7.15 7.01 12.47
CA THR A 15 7.50 6.67 11.34
C THR A 15 6.51 6.72 10.54
N LEU A 16 6.35 7.38 9.78
CA LEU A 16 5.56 7.47 8.97
C LEU A 16 5.72 6.71 8.00
N ILE A 17 5.16 5.93 7.72
CA ILE A 17 5.29 5.18 6.76
C ILE A 17 4.48 5.47 5.76
N CYS A 18 4.80 6.11 4.89
CA CYS A 18 4.10 6.22 3.76
C CYS A 18 4.21 5.03 3.04
N ALA A 19 3.27 4.63 2.33
CA ALA A 19 3.41 3.55 1.45
C ALA A 19 4.26 4.04 0.36
N ASP A 20 5.46 3.76 0.32
CA ASP A 20 6.30 4.15 -0.76
C ASP A 20 6.11 3.23 -1.93
N ALA A 21 6.73 3.52 -3.00
CA ALA A 21 6.72 2.63 -4.15
C ALA A 21 7.21 1.26 -3.74
N ILE A 22 6.59 0.24 -4.25
CA ILE A 22 6.98 -1.12 -3.97
C ILE A 22 8.24 -1.47 -4.73
N ALA A 23 9.23 -1.99 -4.06
CA ALA A 23 10.47 -2.40 -4.71
C ALA A 23 10.22 -3.57 -5.66
N MET A 24 10.98 -3.67 -6.71
CA MET A 24 10.79 -4.73 -7.70
C MET A 24 10.81 -6.13 -7.09
N ARG A 25 11.70 -6.37 -6.15
CA ARG A 25 11.77 -7.70 -5.56
C ARG A 25 10.50 -8.05 -4.78
N ASP A 26 9.82 -7.04 -4.27
CA ASP A 26 8.58 -7.27 -3.54
C ASP A 26 7.41 -7.37 -4.52
N TYR A 27 7.48 -6.60 -5.59
CA TYR A 27 6.46 -6.64 -6.62
C TYR A 27 6.35 -8.04 -7.24
N ILE A 28 7.45 -8.73 -7.46
CA ILE A 28 7.40 -10.05 -8.06
C ILE A 28 6.82 -11.11 -7.14
N THR A 29 6.65 -10.80 -5.87
CA THR A 29 6.01 -11.73 -4.95
C THR A 29 4.49 -11.66 -5.01
N LEU A 30 3.94 -10.67 -5.70
CA LEU A 30 2.49 -10.54 -5.83
C LEU A 30 1.96 -11.67 -6.69
N ARG A 31 0.88 -12.29 -6.25
CA ARG A 31 0.29 -13.41 -6.98
C ARG A 31 -1.19 -13.25 -7.11
N THR A 32 -1.73 -13.73 -8.21
CA THR A 32 -3.17 -13.75 -8.41
C THR A 32 -3.82 -14.56 -7.28
N GLY A 33 -4.88 -14.04 -6.74
CA GLY A 33 -5.59 -14.68 -5.65
C GLY A 33 -5.22 -14.20 -4.27
N MET A 34 -4.19 -13.35 -4.14
CA MET A 34 -3.84 -12.79 -2.85
C MET A 34 -4.97 -11.91 -2.34
N SER A 35 -5.23 -11.94 -1.05
CA SER A 35 -6.27 -11.12 -0.47
C SER A 35 -5.79 -9.70 -0.24
N GLU A 36 -6.72 -8.76 -0.10
CA GLU A 36 -6.38 -7.38 0.24
C GLU A 36 -5.59 -7.35 1.55
N ALA A 37 -5.98 -8.18 2.51
CA ALA A 37 -5.29 -8.22 3.80
C ALA A 37 -3.83 -8.63 3.66
N GLU A 38 -3.54 -9.57 2.78
CA GLU A 38 -2.16 -9.99 2.55
C GLU A 38 -1.34 -8.87 1.94
N VAL A 39 -1.92 -8.15 1.00
CA VAL A 39 -1.23 -7.03 0.36
C VAL A 39 -0.98 -5.92 1.38
N LEU A 40 -1.97 -5.62 2.21
CA LEU A 40 -1.80 -4.62 3.26
C LEU A 40 -0.71 -5.04 4.24
N TYR A 41 -0.68 -6.31 4.60
CA TYR A 41 0.33 -6.81 5.52
C TYR A 41 1.73 -6.67 4.94
N LYS A 42 1.89 -6.98 3.66
CA LYS A 42 3.20 -6.94 3.03
C LYS A 42 3.67 -5.55 2.63
N PHE A 43 2.78 -4.72 2.18
CA PHE A 43 3.17 -3.44 1.59
C PHE A 43 2.59 -2.21 2.29
N GLY A 44 1.70 -2.42 3.24
CA GLY A 44 1.06 -1.31 3.93
C GLY A 44 -0.05 -0.68 3.09
N PRO A 45 -0.63 0.41 3.58
CA PRO A 45 -1.75 1.04 2.89
C PRO A 45 -1.33 1.65 1.56
N SER A 46 -2.23 1.63 0.61
CA SER A 46 -1.96 2.23 -0.69
C SER A 46 -2.06 3.75 -0.60
N ASP A 47 -1.46 4.42 -1.55
CA ASP A 47 -1.51 5.89 -1.60
C ASP A 47 -2.85 6.36 -2.16
N HIS A 48 -3.47 5.54 -2.97
CA HIS A 48 -4.74 5.90 -3.59
C HIS A 48 -5.52 4.63 -3.91
N GLU A 49 -6.83 4.71 -3.84
CA GLU A 49 -7.70 3.59 -4.17
C GLU A 49 -8.79 4.07 -5.12
N THR A 50 -9.05 3.31 -6.16
CA THR A 50 -10.14 3.56 -7.08
C THR A 50 -11.09 2.39 -7.00
N ILE A 51 -12.37 2.66 -6.81
CA ILE A 51 -13.37 1.63 -6.71
C ILE A 51 -14.30 1.75 -7.89
N ARG A 52 -14.55 0.63 -8.56
CA ARG A 52 -15.48 0.60 -9.65
C ARG A 52 -16.73 -0.14 -9.21
N SER A 53 -17.87 0.48 -9.36
CA SER A 53 -19.14 -0.10 -8.93
C SER A 53 -20.11 -0.16 -10.09
N ASP A 54 -21.10 -1.05 -9.98
CA ASP A 54 -22.17 -1.09 -10.97
C ASP A 54 -23.32 -0.18 -10.55
N ARG A 55 -24.44 -0.26 -11.26
CA ARG A 55 -25.58 0.60 -10.99
C ARG A 55 -26.21 0.39 -9.64
N LEU A 56 -26.04 -0.79 -9.07
CA LEU A 56 -26.64 -1.14 -7.79
C LEU A 56 -25.67 -0.96 -6.63
N ASP A 57 -24.56 -0.27 -6.92
CA ASP A 57 -23.52 -0.02 -5.91
C ASP A 57 -22.79 -1.27 -5.45
N PHE A 58 -22.87 -2.35 -6.20
CA PHE A 58 -22.03 -3.50 -5.90
C PHE A 58 -20.62 -3.23 -6.42
N ILE A 59 -19.64 -3.48 -5.60
CA ILE A 59 -18.25 -3.26 -5.99
C ILE A 59 -17.83 -4.33 -6.99
N LEU A 60 -17.42 -3.88 -8.16
CA LEU A 60 -16.92 -4.77 -9.20
C LEU A 60 -15.43 -5.00 -9.08
N SER A 61 -14.71 -3.96 -8.74
CA SER A 61 -13.26 -4.07 -8.57
C SER A 61 -12.72 -2.89 -7.79
N LYS A 62 -11.53 -3.08 -7.24
CA LYS A 62 -10.81 -2.01 -6.59
C LYS A 62 -9.42 -2.01 -7.17
N THR A 63 -8.82 -0.85 -7.29
CA THR A 63 -7.44 -0.72 -7.74
C THR A 63 -6.68 0.09 -6.70
N TRP A 64 -5.59 -0.43 -6.23
CA TRP A 64 -4.73 0.25 -5.28
C TRP A 64 -3.49 0.74 -6.01
N PHE A 65 -3.08 1.96 -5.72
CA PHE A 65 -1.92 2.56 -6.34
C PHE A 65 -0.87 2.84 -5.28
N TYR A 66 0.34 2.38 -5.53
CA TYR A 66 1.49 2.67 -4.67
C TYR A 66 2.37 3.60 -5.48
N ILE A 67 2.46 4.84 -5.03
CA ILE A 67 3.06 5.92 -5.81
C ILE A 67 4.34 6.40 -5.13
N PRO A 68 5.43 6.53 -5.89
CA PRO A 68 6.67 7.00 -5.28
C PRO A 68 6.57 8.48 -4.92
N ILE A 69 7.27 8.87 -3.88
CA ILE A 69 7.33 10.28 -3.54
C ILE A 69 8.15 10.99 -4.60
N LYS A 70 7.85 12.27 -4.79
CA LYS A 70 8.52 13.01 -5.84
C LYS A 70 10.02 13.07 -5.71
N SER A 71 10.52 13.11 -4.50
CA SER A 71 11.96 13.20 -4.28
C SER A 71 12.65 11.84 -4.38
N SER A 72 11.90 10.77 -4.53
CA SER A 72 12.47 9.44 -4.63
C SER A 72 13.15 9.22 -5.97
N THR A 73 14.17 8.40 -5.99
CA THR A 73 14.78 7.99 -7.25
C THR A 73 13.95 6.91 -7.91
N ASP A 74 13.07 6.25 -7.17
CA ASP A 74 12.18 5.26 -7.73
C ASP A 74 11.00 5.99 -8.36
N LYS A 75 10.79 5.79 -9.63
CA LYS A 75 9.73 6.46 -10.38
C LYS A 75 8.68 5.48 -10.89
N TRP A 76 8.55 4.35 -10.27
CA TRP A 76 7.59 3.35 -10.72
C TRP A 76 6.32 3.37 -9.88
N ILE A 77 5.18 3.46 -10.53
CA ILE A 77 3.88 3.34 -9.88
C ILE A 77 3.47 1.89 -9.99
N THR A 78 2.99 1.31 -8.90
CA THR A 78 2.48 -0.05 -8.90
C THR A 78 0.97 0.00 -8.75
N GLU A 79 0.25 -0.68 -9.64
CA GLU A 79 -1.20 -0.80 -9.55
C GLU A 79 -1.54 -2.22 -9.22
N ILE A 80 -2.41 -2.42 -8.26
CA ILE A 80 -2.86 -3.75 -7.88
C ILE A 80 -4.36 -3.74 -7.94
N LYS A 81 -4.93 -4.61 -8.78
CA LYS A 81 -6.37 -4.65 -8.97
C LYS A 81 -6.95 -5.88 -8.29
N PHE A 82 -8.02 -5.67 -7.55
CA PHE A 82 -8.73 -6.73 -6.83
C PHE A 82 -10.12 -6.88 -7.42
N ASP A 83 -10.63 -8.10 -7.39
CA ASP A 83 -11.99 -8.38 -7.84
C ASP A 83 -13.01 -8.05 -6.75
N SER A 84 -14.28 -8.38 -6.99
CA SER A 84 -15.33 -8.09 -6.03
C SER A 84 -15.19 -8.88 -4.74
N ASN A 85 -14.41 -9.94 -4.72
CA ASN A 85 -14.18 -10.74 -3.54
C ASN A 85 -12.92 -10.31 -2.78
N GLY A 86 -12.26 -9.27 -3.24
CA GLY A 86 -11.05 -8.79 -2.59
C GLY A 86 -9.82 -9.63 -2.89
N ARG A 87 -9.83 -10.29 -4.04
CA ARG A 87 -8.68 -11.11 -4.44
C ARG A 87 -7.95 -10.45 -5.61
N LEU A 88 -6.64 -10.48 -5.55
CA LEU A 88 -5.81 -9.87 -6.58
C LEU A 88 -6.02 -10.56 -7.91
N ILE A 89 -6.36 -9.81 -8.95
CA ILE A 89 -6.55 -10.35 -10.28
C ILE A 89 -5.56 -9.79 -11.28
N LYS A 90 -4.96 -8.66 -10.98
CA LYS A 90 -4.02 -8.06 -11.92
C LYS A 90 -3.06 -7.15 -11.17
N ARG A 91 -1.84 -7.11 -11.62
CA ARG A 91 -0.85 -6.17 -11.11
C ARG A 91 -0.17 -5.54 -12.31
N ASP A 92 0.20 -4.30 -12.18
CA ASP A 92 0.88 -3.58 -13.23
C ASP A 92 1.90 -2.65 -12.63
N ARG A 93 2.87 -2.30 -13.41
CA ARG A 93 3.91 -1.39 -12.96
C ARG A 93 4.35 -0.54 -14.12
N TYR A 94 4.35 0.76 -13.95
CA TYR A 94 4.74 1.64 -15.01
C TYR A 94 5.48 2.86 -14.47
N ARG A 95 6.23 3.48 -15.32
CA ARG A 95 7.08 4.57 -14.90
C ARG A 95 6.38 5.90 -14.99
N VAL A 96 6.63 6.75 -13.98
CA VAL A 96 6.10 8.09 -13.98
C VAL A 96 6.95 8.90 -14.93
N LYS A 97 6.35 9.73 -15.74
CA LYS A 97 7.08 10.56 -16.68
C LYS A 97 7.36 11.92 -16.11
#